data_0d59c7a7bab4fefe7c0c63b629fe4a74
#
_entry.id   0d59c7a7bab4fefe7c0c63b629fe4a74
#
_cell.length_a   1.000
_cell.length_b   1.000
_cell.length_c   1.000
_cell.angle_alpha   90.00
_cell.angle_beta   90.00
_cell.angle_gamma   90.00
#
_symmetry.space_group_name_H-M   'P 1'
#
loop_
_entity.id
_entity.type
_entity.pdbx_description
1 polymer ?
#
loop_
_entity_poly.entity_id
_entity_poly.type
_entity_poly.pdbx_seq_one_letter_code
_entity_poly.pdbx_strand_id
1 'polypeptide(L)'
;MCGINGIVSFHASAPPIDADELTRTREAMRSRGPDAAGTWLSPDRRVGFGHRRLSIIDVSERANQPMVSREGDAVLTFNGEIYNYAALREELEREGERFDTTSDTEVVLRMYRKRGAAMLPQLRGMFAFAIWDARTSTLFLARDPYGIKPLYYANDGKTFRFASQVKAILAGGGVSTSRDPAGIIGFLLRGHVPEPFTIYEAIRELPAGSSMVVTRDGPSAPRSYFSLATVLRDAVNARRRYSDGERAEIIARAVRESVRYHLVSDVPVGAFLSAGRDSGTIVALATETGIPLQTVTLRFEEYAGTHKDEAPLAAVAAREYGTIHQTQTLSAEMFRRSLPHALEAMDQPSLDGINSYFVCKAAAELGWKVALSGTGGDELFGGYSTFRIIPRVLRTFGLFRHLPTVAKAFTRMQPRMARNRARFSPKTAYTLKYCTSYEGAYLMKRGLFLPDDVSSVVGEEMAREGLQRLGIMELIREAITPDPGTPFTRVAALESSLFLRSQLLRDIDWASMAHSLEVRVPLVDAFLLREVAPAVISMAGRNGKELLAAAPKQPLPAAILERKKSGFTVPLRDWLSHDRDVTKQFGGRPWALYVLDAGGHFAVAR
;
A
#
# COMPACT_ATOMS: atom_id res chain seq x y z
N MET A 1 1.77 14.93 -0.83
CA MET A 1 0.53 14.14 -0.53
C MET A 1 -0.35 14.88 0.46
N CYS A 2 -1.66 14.61 0.44
CA CYS A 2 -2.65 15.43 1.11
C CYS A 2 -3.51 14.61 2.08
N GLY A 3 -4.32 15.27 2.87
CA GLY A 3 -5.44 14.69 3.59
C GLY A 3 -6.74 15.20 2.99
N ILE A 4 -7.61 14.31 2.55
CA ILE A 4 -8.93 14.65 2.05
C ILE A 4 -10.02 14.14 2.98
N ASN A 5 -11.10 14.88 3.11
CA ASN A 5 -12.31 14.44 3.78
C ASN A 5 -13.55 15.11 3.20
N GLY A 6 -14.70 14.52 3.46
CA GLY A 6 -15.97 15.11 3.09
C GLY A 6 -17.16 14.43 3.73
N ILE A 7 -18.26 15.15 3.72
CA ILE A 7 -19.55 14.71 4.24
C ILE A 7 -20.61 15.02 3.19
N VAL A 8 -21.50 14.06 2.93
CA VAL A 8 -22.66 14.23 2.04
C VAL A 8 -23.92 13.76 2.76
N SER A 9 -24.81 14.69 3.06
CA SER A 9 -26.15 14.41 3.59
C SER A 9 -27.09 14.09 2.44
N PHE A 10 -27.07 12.84 1.96
CA PHE A 10 -27.77 12.43 0.72
C PHE A 10 -29.26 12.19 0.93
N HIS A 11 -29.69 11.71 2.09
CA HIS A 11 -31.08 11.43 2.36
C HIS A 11 -31.83 12.72 2.77
N ALA A 12 -33.09 12.86 2.34
CA ALA A 12 -33.88 14.06 2.61
C ALA A 12 -34.04 14.39 4.12
N SER A 13 -34.12 13.35 4.97
CA SER A 13 -34.24 13.52 6.44
C SER A 13 -32.90 13.71 7.16
N ALA A 14 -31.76 13.69 6.45
CA ALA A 14 -30.48 13.96 7.07
C ALA A 14 -30.38 15.43 7.48
N PRO A 15 -29.74 15.76 8.62
CA PRO A 15 -29.49 17.15 8.98
C PRO A 15 -28.51 17.81 8.00
N PRO A 16 -28.49 19.16 7.93
CA PRO A 16 -27.38 19.86 7.29
C PRO A 16 -26.05 19.48 7.91
N ILE A 17 -24.98 19.59 7.12
CA ILE A 17 -23.63 19.25 7.55
C ILE A 17 -23.21 20.14 8.74
N ASP A 18 -22.68 19.50 9.79
CA ASP A 18 -21.95 20.16 10.85
C ASP A 18 -20.55 20.56 10.34
N ALA A 19 -20.31 21.87 10.25
CA ALA A 19 -19.02 22.40 9.80
C ALA A 19 -17.88 22.09 10.79
N ASP A 20 -18.20 21.92 12.06
CA ASP A 20 -17.22 21.56 13.08
C ASP A 20 -16.80 20.09 12.97
N GLU A 21 -17.73 19.16 12.66
CA GLU A 21 -17.40 17.78 12.31
C GLU A 21 -16.43 17.71 11.11
N LEU A 22 -16.75 18.45 10.04
CA LEU A 22 -15.91 18.52 8.85
C LEU A 22 -14.51 19.06 9.18
N THR A 23 -14.45 20.09 10.02
CA THR A 23 -13.19 20.72 10.45
C THR A 23 -12.38 19.80 11.36
N ARG A 24 -12.99 19.16 12.37
CA ARG A 24 -12.29 18.18 13.23
C ARG A 24 -11.68 17.04 12.41
N THR A 25 -12.45 16.50 11.46
CA THR A 25 -11.97 15.45 10.55
C THR A 25 -10.77 15.91 9.72
N ARG A 26 -10.82 17.13 9.17
CA ARG A 26 -9.73 17.74 8.41
C ARG A 26 -8.47 17.92 9.26
N GLU A 27 -8.60 18.52 10.45
CA GLU A 27 -7.45 18.84 11.30
C GLU A 27 -6.77 17.60 11.88
N ALA A 28 -7.48 16.50 12.06
CA ALA A 28 -6.88 15.21 12.44
C ALA A 28 -5.84 14.70 11.41
N MET A 29 -5.88 15.23 10.18
CA MET A 29 -4.94 14.90 9.10
C MET A 29 -3.85 15.97 8.88
N ARG A 30 -3.60 16.86 9.85
CA ARG A 30 -2.65 17.98 9.70
C ARG A 30 -1.24 17.51 9.30
N SER A 31 -0.76 16.40 9.83
CA SER A 31 0.55 15.83 9.50
C SER A 31 0.66 15.41 8.02
N ARG A 32 -0.44 15.04 7.37
CA ARG A 32 -0.45 14.68 5.95
C ARG A 32 -0.20 15.88 5.05
N GLY A 33 -0.71 17.07 5.45
CA GLY A 33 -0.61 18.28 4.65
C GLY A 33 -0.48 19.53 5.52
N PRO A 34 0.76 19.88 5.92
CA PRO A 34 0.99 21.02 6.81
C PRO A 34 0.92 22.38 6.10
N ASP A 35 1.09 22.42 4.76
CA ASP A 35 1.33 23.66 4.02
C ASP A 35 0.08 24.53 3.87
N ALA A 36 -1.10 23.93 3.67
CA ALA A 36 -2.36 24.66 3.58
C ALA A 36 -3.56 23.84 4.06
N ALA A 37 -4.66 24.54 4.39
CA ALA A 37 -5.95 23.95 4.74
C ALA A 37 -7.06 24.64 3.96
N GLY A 38 -8.00 23.84 3.44
CA GLY A 38 -9.18 24.37 2.74
C GLY A 38 -10.46 23.68 3.17
N THR A 39 -11.57 24.40 3.04
CA THR A 39 -12.92 23.89 3.28
C THR A 39 -13.87 24.48 2.25
N TRP A 40 -14.76 23.66 1.74
CA TRP A 40 -15.85 24.07 0.88
C TRP A 40 -17.16 23.46 1.38
N LEU A 41 -18.24 24.24 1.35
CA LEU A 41 -19.59 23.81 1.67
C LEU A 41 -20.52 24.22 0.53
N SER A 42 -21.44 23.33 0.15
CA SER A 42 -22.50 23.67 -0.78
C SER A 42 -23.45 24.71 -0.14
N PRO A 43 -24.13 25.57 -0.96
CA PRO A 43 -25.03 26.60 -0.43
C PRO A 43 -26.16 26.06 0.46
N ASP A 44 -26.65 24.85 0.15
CA ASP A 44 -27.68 24.15 0.93
C ASP A 44 -27.10 23.37 2.13
N ARG A 45 -25.78 23.41 2.34
CA ARG A 45 -25.06 22.70 3.40
C ARG A 45 -25.32 21.19 3.41
N ARG A 46 -25.53 20.60 2.22
CA ARG A 46 -25.74 19.15 2.06
C ARG A 46 -24.46 18.43 1.66
N VAL A 47 -23.46 19.15 1.14
CA VAL A 47 -22.16 18.64 0.73
C VAL A 47 -21.06 19.52 1.31
N GLY A 48 -20.04 18.89 1.91
CA GLY A 48 -18.87 19.59 2.42
C GLY A 48 -17.60 18.81 2.17
N PHE A 49 -16.55 19.51 1.76
CA PHE A 49 -15.21 18.96 1.55
C PHE A 49 -14.20 19.72 2.40
N GLY A 50 -13.24 18.96 2.93
CA GLY A 50 -12.06 19.47 3.60
C GLY A 50 -10.78 18.94 2.95
N HIS A 51 -9.72 19.74 3.05
CA HIS A 51 -8.41 19.40 2.49
C HIS A 51 -7.27 19.90 3.37
N ARG A 52 -6.24 19.07 3.53
CA ARG A 52 -4.93 19.42 4.09
C ARG A 52 -3.87 19.18 3.00
N ARG A 53 -3.11 20.21 2.64
CA ARG A 53 -2.21 20.20 1.48
C ARG A 53 -0.74 20.04 1.89
N LEU A 54 -0.04 19.13 1.19
CA LEU A 54 1.41 19.11 1.06
C LEU A 54 1.70 19.54 -0.40
N SER A 55 2.30 20.70 -0.57
CA SER A 55 2.51 21.32 -1.89
C SER A 55 3.74 20.73 -2.57
N ILE A 56 3.53 20.03 -3.69
CA ILE A 56 4.58 19.33 -4.47
C ILE A 56 4.53 19.72 -5.94
N ILE A 57 3.36 19.69 -6.58
CA ILE A 57 3.11 20.22 -7.93
C ILE A 57 2.27 21.48 -7.80
N ASP A 58 2.66 22.54 -8.51
CA ASP A 58 2.11 23.89 -8.43
C ASP A 58 2.05 24.39 -6.99
N VAL A 59 3.19 24.83 -6.45
CA VAL A 59 3.28 25.27 -5.05
C VAL A 59 2.53 26.58 -4.76
N SER A 60 1.86 27.17 -5.74
CA SER A 60 1.08 28.39 -5.58
C SER A 60 -0.25 28.15 -4.84
N GLU A 61 -0.84 29.22 -4.28
CA GLU A 61 -2.16 29.18 -3.63
C GLU A 61 -3.29 28.86 -4.60
N ARG A 62 -3.11 29.06 -5.91
CA ARG A 62 -4.12 28.79 -6.95
C ARG A 62 -4.46 27.29 -7.03
N ALA A 63 -3.51 26.42 -6.67
CA ALA A 63 -3.71 24.99 -6.61
C ALA A 63 -4.24 24.50 -5.26
N ASN A 64 -4.67 25.40 -4.35
CA ASN A 64 -5.31 25.01 -3.11
C ASN A 64 -6.65 24.32 -3.35
N GLN A 65 -6.99 23.42 -2.45
CA GLN A 65 -8.17 22.57 -2.53
C GLN A 65 -9.05 22.74 -1.28
N PRO A 66 -10.35 22.46 -1.35
CA PRO A 66 -11.10 21.89 -2.48
C PRO A 66 -11.12 22.81 -3.71
N MET A 67 -10.89 22.23 -4.91
CA MET A 67 -10.83 22.99 -6.16
C MET A 67 -12.19 23.02 -6.83
N VAL A 68 -12.69 24.22 -7.10
CA VAL A 68 -13.97 24.44 -7.78
C VAL A 68 -13.70 24.61 -9.28
N SER A 69 -14.49 23.93 -10.12
CA SER A 69 -14.41 24.14 -11.56
C SER A 69 -14.72 25.60 -11.94
N ARG A 70 -14.16 26.07 -13.03
CA ARG A 70 -14.38 27.44 -13.54
C ARG A 70 -15.88 27.77 -13.70
N GLU A 71 -16.66 26.76 -14.07
CA GLU A 71 -18.12 26.87 -14.27
C GLU A 71 -18.90 26.77 -12.93
N GLY A 72 -18.23 26.46 -11.82
CA GLY A 72 -18.85 26.33 -10.51
C GLY A 72 -19.70 25.07 -10.31
N ASP A 73 -19.72 24.16 -11.28
CA ASP A 73 -20.60 22.98 -11.32
C ASP A 73 -19.96 21.69 -10.81
N ALA A 74 -18.65 21.70 -10.54
CA ALA A 74 -17.93 20.57 -9.96
C ALA A 74 -16.90 21.02 -8.92
N VAL A 75 -16.71 20.22 -7.87
CA VAL A 75 -15.74 20.48 -6.79
C VAL A 75 -14.95 19.23 -6.53
N LEU A 76 -13.62 19.34 -6.50
CA LEU A 76 -12.69 18.23 -6.31
C LEU A 76 -11.92 18.41 -5.00
N THR A 77 -11.75 17.31 -4.25
CA THR A 77 -10.70 17.14 -3.24
C THR A 77 -9.87 15.90 -3.59
N PHE A 78 -8.55 16.07 -3.67
CA PHE A 78 -7.62 15.11 -4.27
C PHE A 78 -6.39 14.90 -3.37
N ASN A 79 -6.07 13.64 -3.11
CA ASN A 79 -4.86 13.20 -2.44
C ASN A 79 -4.08 12.31 -3.41
N GLY A 80 -3.03 12.82 -4.01
CA GLY A 80 -2.24 12.06 -4.95
C GLY A 80 -1.37 12.90 -5.86
N GLU A 81 -0.84 12.25 -6.89
CA GLU A 81 -0.05 12.81 -7.97
C GLU A 81 -0.38 12.09 -9.27
N ILE A 82 -0.67 12.84 -10.34
CA ILE A 82 -0.88 12.30 -11.69
C ILE A 82 0.37 12.58 -12.53
N TYR A 83 1.24 11.63 -12.63
CA TYR A 83 2.55 11.79 -13.26
C TYR A 83 2.52 12.14 -14.75
N ASN A 84 1.47 11.71 -15.47
CA ASN A 84 1.28 12.03 -16.88
C ASN A 84 0.38 13.25 -17.13
N TYR A 85 0.19 14.10 -16.10
CA TYR A 85 -0.74 15.24 -16.19
C TYR A 85 -0.39 16.21 -17.32
N ALA A 86 0.89 16.43 -17.60
CA ALA A 86 1.31 17.35 -18.66
C ALA A 86 0.80 16.89 -20.05
N ALA A 87 0.93 15.60 -20.37
CA ALA A 87 0.43 15.04 -21.63
C ALA A 87 -1.10 15.08 -21.71
N LEU A 88 -1.78 14.78 -20.59
CA LEU A 88 -3.25 14.88 -20.51
C LEU A 88 -3.73 16.33 -20.65
N ARG A 89 -3.01 17.28 -20.08
CA ARG A 89 -3.26 18.71 -20.24
C ARG A 89 -3.15 19.13 -21.70
N GLU A 90 -2.05 18.79 -22.37
CA GLU A 90 -1.87 19.10 -23.80
C GLU A 90 -2.99 18.53 -24.67
N GLU A 91 -3.48 17.32 -24.35
CA GLU A 91 -4.61 16.70 -25.04
C GLU A 91 -5.89 17.52 -24.83
N LEU A 92 -6.20 17.88 -23.57
CA LEU A 92 -7.37 18.70 -23.22
C LEU A 92 -7.31 20.12 -23.83
N GLU A 93 -6.12 20.75 -23.85
CA GLU A 93 -5.92 22.07 -24.49
C GLU A 93 -6.19 21.99 -26.00
N ARG A 94 -5.74 20.91 -26.69
CA ARG A 94 -6.09 20.68 -28.11
C ARG A 94 -7.57 20.45 -28.33
N GLU A 95 -8.28 19.97 -27.31
CA GLU A 95 -9.74 19.79 -27.30
C GLU A 95 -10.49 21.07 -26.88
N GLY A 96 -9.79 22.20 -26.65
CA GLY A 96 -10.36 23.51 -26.36
C GLY A 96 -10.50 23.84 -24.87
N GLU A 97 -10.02 23.00 -23.96
CA GLU A 97 -10.02 23.30 -22.51
C GLU A 97 -8.99 24.39 -22.16
N ARG A 98 -9.30 25.17 -21.14
CA ARG A 98 -8.40 26.21 -20.60
C ARG A 98 -8.09 25.93 -19.14
N PHE A 99 -6.87 26.19 -18.73
CA PHE A 99 -6.39 25.96 -17.38
C PHE A 99 -6.00 27.27 -16.69
N ASP A 100 -6.30 27.36 -15.40
CA ASP A 100 -5.97 28.53 -14.55
C ASP A 100 -4.75 28.27 -13.67
N THR A 101 -4.33 26.99 -13.52
CA THR A 101 -3.20 26.53 -12.72
C THR A 101 -2.26 25.63 -13.54
N THR A 102 -1.10 25.30 -13.00
CA THR A 102 -0.21 24.27 -13.56
C THR A 102 -0.36 22.92 -12.84
N SER A 103 -1.35 22.81 -11.95
CA SER A 103 -1.56 21.64 -11.10
C SER A 103 -2.16 20.45 -11.87
N ASP A 104 -1.72 19.27 -11.53
CA ASP A 104 -2.34 18.00 -11.92
C ASP A 104 -3.78 17.86 -11.39
N THR A 105 -4.09 18.48 -10.24
CA THR A 105 -5.43 18.54 -9.65
C THR A 105 -6.46 19.13 -10.63
N GLU A 106 -6.12 20.23 -11.31
CA GLU A 106 -7.02 20.83 -12.30
C GLU A 106 -7.20 19.91 -13.52
N VAL A 107 -6.15 19.20 -13.93
CA VAL A 107 -6.24 18.21 -14.99
C VAL A 107 -7.24 17.11 -14.65
N VAL A 108 -7.21 16.56 -13.42
CA VAL A 108 -8.18 15.57 -12.94
C VAL A 108 -9.61 16.11 -13.03
N LEU A 109 -9.84 17.35 -12.57
CA LEU A 109 -11.16 17.99 -12.59
C LEU A 109 -11.68 18.18 -14.02
N ARG A 110 -10.84 18.67 -14.94
CA ARG A 110 -11.19 18.83 -16.36
C ARG A 110 -11.46 17.50 -17.05
N MET A 111 -10.60 16.49 -16.81
CA MET A 111 -10.80 15.13 -17.32
C MET A 111 -12.15 14.55 -16.88
N TYR A 112 -12.50 14.69 -15.59
CA TYR A 112 -13.78 14.21 -15.08
C TYR A 112 -14.97 14.91 -15.75
N ARG A 113 -14.94 16.23 -15.84
CA ARG A 113 -16.03 17.00 -16.47
C ARG A 113 -16.29 16.58 -17.92
N LYS A 114 -15.24 16.20 -18.62
CA LYS A 114 -15.30 15.82 -20.04
C LYS A 114 -15.58 14.34 -20.29
N ARG A 115 -14.97 13.45 -19.48
CA ARG A 115 -14.93 11.99 -19.73
C ARG A 115 -15.61 11.18 -18.61
N GLY A 116 -16.00 11.82 -17.50
CA GLY A 116 -16.56 11.12 -16.35
C GLY A 116 -15.62 10.00 -15.88
N ALA A 117 -16.17 8.89 -15.45
CA ALA A 117 -15.40 7.73 -14.95
C ALA A 117 -14.47 7.10 -16.04
N ALA A 118 -14.70 7.34 -17.32
CA ALA A 118 -13.85 6.83 -18.41
C ALA A 118 -12.44 7.41 -18.41
N MET A 119 -12.17 8.46 -17.61
CA MET A 119 -10.83 9.00 -17.43
C MET A 119 -9.90 8.07 -16.63
N LEU A 120 -10.44 7.25 -15.71
CA LEU A 120 -9.65 6.50 -14.72
C LEU A 120 -8.52 5.63 -15.32
N PRO A 121 -8.73 4.86 -16.42
CA PRO A 121 -7.66 4.07 -17.03
C PRO A 121 -6.55 4.90 -17.68
N GLN A 122 -6.75 6.21 -17.88
CA GLN A 122 -5.80 7.13 -18.50
C GLN A 122 -4.87 7.81 -17.50
N LEU A 123 -5.26 7.81 -16.21
CA LEU A 123 -4.50 8.43 -15.14
C LEU A 123 -3.31 7.52 -14.75
N ARG A 124 -2.09 7.98 -15.00
CA ARG A 124 -0.87 7.36 -14.49
C ARG A 124 -0.42 8.09 -13.24
N GLY A 125 -0.59 7.45 -12.09
CA GLY A 125 -0.30 8.10 -10.81
C GLY A 125 -0.73 7.27 -9.62
N MET A 126 -0.63 7.89 -8.47
CA MET A 126 -1.14 7.41 -7.19
C MET A 126 -2.20 8.39 -6.70
N PHE A 127 -3.39 7.93 -6.41
CA PHE A 127 -4.49 8.84 -6.10
C PHE A 127 -5.64 8.26 -5.30
N ALA A 128 -6.25 9.13 -4.51
CA ALA A 128 -7.60 8.99 -3.99
C ALA A 128 -8.28 10.36 -4.10
N PHE A 129 -9.47 10.43 -4.63
CA PHE A 129 -10.18 11.68 -4.78
C PHE A 129 -11.68 11.54 -4.65
N ALA A 130 -12.33 12.66 -4.39
CA ALA A 130 -13.77 12.80 -4.42
C ALA A 130 -14.16 14.05 -5.21
N ILE A 131 -15.15 13.90 -6.10
CA ILE A 131 -15.71 14.98 -6.92
C ILE A 131 -17.20 15.08 -6.66
N TRP A 132 -17.64 16.24 -6.21
CA TRP A 132 -19.05 16.61 -6.24
C TRP A 132 -19.40 17.17 -7.60
N ASP A 133 -20.36 16.56 -8.26
CA ASP A 133 -20.91 17.04 -9.54
C ASP A 133 -22.31 17.58 -9.31
N ALA A 134 -22.44 18.92 -9.32
CA ALA A 134 -23.72 19.59 -9.11
C ALA A 134 -24.70 19.40 -10.27
N ARG A 135 -24.19 19.10 -11.49
CA ARG A 135 -25.03 18.84 -12.67
C ARG A 135 -25.90 17.61 -12.50
N THR A 136 -25.35 16.59 -11.83
CA THR A 136 -26.02 15.31 -11.58
C THR A 136 -26.41 15.13 -10.11
N SER A 137 -26.00 16.05 -9.23
CA SER A 137 -26.15 15.94 -7.78
C SER A 137 -25.58 14.62 -7.24
N THR A 138 -24.36 14.27 -7.68
CA THR A 138 -23.69 13.03 -7.29
C THR A 138 -22.28 13.29 -6.75
N LEU A 139 -21.87 12.45 -5.79
CA LEU A 139 -20.47 12.37 -5.36
C LEU A 139 -19.82 11.18 -6.08
N PHE A 140 -18.72 11.43 -6.78
CA PHE A 140 -17.89 10.42 -7.41
C PHE A 140 -16.59 10.26 -6.62
N LEU A 141 -16.27 9.04 -6.20
CA LEU A 141 -15.03 8.70 -5.52
C LEU A 141 -14.23 7.70 -6.37
N ALA A 142 -12.90 7.83 -6.36
CA ALA A 142 -12.02 6.87 -7.02
C ALA A 142 -10.70 6.72 -6.25
N ARG A 143 -10.12 5.52 -6.36
CA ARG A 143 -8.83 5.15 -5.77
C ARG A 143 -7.95 4.48 -6.80
N ASP A 144 -6.64 4.75 -6.78
CA ASP A 144 -5.67 4.29 -7.76
C ASP A 144 -5.58 2.75 -7.90
N PRO A 145 -5.01 2.23 -9.00
CA PRO A 145 -4.96 0.81 -9.32
C PRO A 145 -4.37 -0.09 -8.24
N TYR A 146 -3.41 0.41 -7.48
CA TYR A 146 -2.77 -0.35 -6.40
C TYR A 146 -3.24 0.06 -5.00
N GLY A 147 -4.08 1.11 -4.88
CA GLY A 147 -4.52 1.64 -3.61
C GLY A 147 -3.38 2.27 -2.79
N ILE A 148 -2.41 2.89 -3.49
CA ILE A 148 -1.27 3.58 -2.87
C ILE A 148 -1.78 4.68 -1.95
N LYS A 149 -2.82 5.41 -2.39
CA LYS A 149 -3.48 6.42 -1.56
C LYS A 149 -4.70 5.83 -0.87
N PRO A 150 -4.82 5.99 0.46
CA PRO A 150 -5.94 5.47 1.22
C PRO A 150 -7.21 6.30 1.00
N LEU A 151 -8.36 5.63 1.04
CA LEU A 151 -9.67 6.26 1.06
C LEU A 151 -10.65 5.40 1.86
N TYR A 152 -11.09 5.91 2.99
CA TYR A 152 -12.04 5.26 3.88
C TYR A 152 -13.38 5.98 3.85
N TYR A 153 -14.46 5.25 4.12
CA TYR A 153 -15.80 5.81 4.16
C TYR A 153 -16.66 5.17 5.25
N ALA A 154 -17.65 5.92 5.70
CA ALA A 154 -18.72 5.46 6.58
C ALA A 154 -20.07 5.92 6.03
N ASN A 155 -21.09 5.06 6.15
CA ASN A 155 -22.45 5.33 5.71
C ASN A 155 -23.43 4.89 6.79
N ASP A 156 -24.23 5.82 7.30
CA ASP A 156 -25.26 5.57 8.31
C ASP A 156 -26.69 5.44 7.71
N GLY A 157 -26.80 5.35 6.39
CA GLY A 157 -28.06 5.28 5.64
C GLY A 157 -28.68 6.64 5.33
N LYS A 158 -28.10 7.75 5.82
CA LYS A 158 -28.56 9.12 5.57
C LYS A 158 -27.42 10.06 5.18
N THR A 159 -26.25 9.83 5.78
CA THR A 159 -25.05 10.64 5.62
C THR A 159 -23.88 9.75 5.24
N PHE A 160 -23.18 10.14 4.20
CA PHE A 160 -21.96 9.51 3.75
C PHE A 160 -20.75 10.37 4.15
N ARG A 161 -19.76 9.75 4.77
CA ARG A 161 -18.52 10.40 5.23
C ARG A 161 -17.34 9.69 4.58
N PHE A 162 -16.31 10.45 4.21
CA PHE A 162 -15.06 9.87 3.74
C PHE A 162 -13.85 10.64 4.24
N ALA A 163 -12.72 9.95 4.38
CA ALA A 163 -11.44 10.58 4.65
C ALA A 163 -10.25 9.69 4.23
N SER A 164 -9.06 10.29 4.17
CA SER A 164 -7.81 9.57 3.92
C SER A 164 -7.38 8.68 5.09
N GLN A 165 -7.94 8.87 6.29
CA GLN A 165 -7.59 8.10 7.49
C GLN A 165 -8.84 7.72 8.28
N VAL A 166 -8.80 6.50 8.87
CA VAL A 166 -9.85 6.02 9.77
C VAL A 166 -9.96 6.88 11.02
N LYS A 167 -8.82 7.18 11.64
CA LYS A 167 -8.77 8.04 12.83
C LYS A 167 -9.33 9.45 12.58
N ALA A 168 -9.24 9.95 11.35
CA ALA A 168 -9.81 11.23 10.98
C ALA A 168 -11.35 11.18 10.92
N ILE A 169 -11.93 10.11 10.36
CA ILE A 169 -13.39 9.91 10.39
C ILE A 169 -13.89 9.85 11.83
N LEU A 170 -13.19 9.12 12.70
CA LEU A 170 -13.56 9.01 14.12
C LEU A 170 -13.44 10.33 14.88
N ALA A 171 -12.42 11.13 14.57
CA ALA A 171 -12.23 12.47 15.18
C ALA A 171 -13.38 13.43 14.87
N GLY A 172 -14.10 13.21 13.76
CA GLY A 172 -15.35 13.93 13.44
C GLY A 172 -16.45 13.73 14.49
N GLY A 173 -16.50 12.55 15.13
CA GLY A 173 -17.45 12.23 16.20
C GLY A 173 -18.82 11.73 15.70
N GLY A 174 -19.08 11.73 14.38
CA GLY A 174 -20.37 11.31 13.79
C GLY A 174 -20.47 9.82 13.44
N VAL A 175 -19.47 8.98 13.81
CA VAL A 175 -19.40 7.58 13.41
C VAL A 175 -19.17 6.67 14.62
N SER A 176 -19.82 5.50 14.63
CA SER A 176 -19.66 4.50 15.70
C SER A 176 -18.21 3.99 15.79
N THR A 177 -17.76 3.80 17.03
CA THR A 177 -16.44 3.24 17.37
C THR A 177 -16.48 1.74 17.66
N SER A 178 -17.62 1.07 17.39
CA SER A 178 -17.76 -0.38 17.56
C SER A 178 -16.71 -1.13 16.75
N ARG A 179 -16.08 -2.11 17.39
CA ARG A 179 -15.00 -2.89 16.76
C ARG A 179 -15.55 -3.93 15.79
N ASP A 180 -14.88 -4.10 14.65
CA ASP A 180 -15.21 -5.12 13.66
C ASP A 180 -14.44 -6.42 13.95
N PRO A 181 -15.13 -7.52 14.35
CA PRO A 181 -14.48 -8.82 14.52
C PRO A 181 -13.73 -9.29 13.27
N ALA A 182 -14.25 -8.99 12.05
CA ALA A 182 -13.59 -9.36 10.81
C ALA A 182 -12.26 -8.60 10.62
N GLY A 183 -12.21 -7.32 10.95
CA GLY A 183 -10.99 -6.51 10.89
C GLY A 183 -9.93 -6.99 11.88
N ILE A 184 -10.32 -7.30 13.13
CA ILE A 184 -9.41 -7.81 14.16
C ILE A 184 -8.86 -9.19 13.77
N ILE A 185 -9.74 -10.12 13.35
CA ILE A 185 -9.33 -11.46 12.89
C ILE A 185 -8.45 -11.35 11.64
N GLY A 186 -8.79 -10.46 10.72
CA GLY A 186 -7.97 -10.18 9.53
C GLY A 186 -6.55 -9.77 9.88
N PHE A 187 -6.39 -8.86 10.84
CA PHE A 187 -5.09 -8.47 11.35
C PHE A 187 -4.33 -9.64 12.00
N LEU A 188 -4.97 -10.43 12.84
CA LEU A 188 -4.33 -11.59 13.47
C LEU A 188 -3.89 -12.63 12.43
N LEU A 189 -4.69 -12.87 11.41
CA LEU A 189 -4.34 -13.83 10.36
C LEU A 189 -3.23 -13.32 9.44
N ARG A 190 -3.20 -12.00 9.13
CA ARG A 190 -2.40 -11.44 8.04
C ARG A 190 -1.27 -10.51 8.49
N GLY A 191 -1.35 -9.96 9.71
CA GLY A 191 -0.45 -8.92 10.19
C GLY A 191 -0.82 -7.51 9.72
N HIS A 192 -1.95 -7.38 9.02
CA HIS A 192 -2.59 -6.14 8.60
C HIS A 192 -4.09 -6.36 8.46
N VAL A 193 -4.88 -5.30 8.53
CA VAL A 193 -6.32 -5.38 8.29
C VAL A 193 -6.57 -5.46 6.78
N PRO A 194 -7.20 -6.51 6.25
CA PRO A 194 -7.41 -6.65 4.80
C PRO A 194 -8.55 -5.76 4.30
N GLU A 195 -8.42 -5.22 3.08
CA GLU A 195 -9.53 -4.56 2.37
C GLU A 195 -10.73 -5.52 2.23
N PRO A 196 -11.97 -5.01 2.28
CA PRO A 196 -12.41 -3.63 2.55
C PRO A 196 -12.62 -3.33 4.03
N PHE A 197 -12.15 -4.18 4.93
CA PHE A 197 -12.38 -4.06 6.37
C PHE A 197 -11.48 -2.98 6.99
N THR A 198 -11.96 -2.43 8.11
CA THR A 198 -11.16 -1.75 9.12
C THR A 198 -11.40 -2.42 10.46
N ILE A 199 -10.72 -1.99 11.52
CA ILE A 199 -11.02 -2.49 12.88
C ILE A 199 -12.32 -1.90 13.46
N TYR A 200 -13.07 -1.09 12.69
CA TYR A 200 -14.35 -0.50 13.08
C TYR A 200 -15.46 -0.92 12.12
N GLU A 201 -16.60 -1.36 12.67
CA GLU A 201 -17.71 -1.88 11.86
C GLU A 201 -18.31 -0.85 10.90
N ALA A 202 -18.39 0.41 11.35
CA ALA A 202 -19.01 1.49 10.60
C ALA A 202 -18.13 2.03 9.47
N ILE A 203 -16.83 1.67 9.41
CA ILE A 203 -15.87 2.24 8.47
C ILE A 203 -15.37 1.16 7.53
N ARG A 204 -15.39 1.46 6.23
CA ARG A 204 -14.87 0.58 5.17
C ARG A 204 -13.82 1.30 4.35
N GLU A 205 -12.92 0.55 3.76
CA GLU A 205 -11.94 1.04 2.80
C GLU A 205 -12.51 0.91 1.37
N LEU A 206 -12.39 1.96 0.55
CA LEU A 206 -12.69 1.83 -0.88
C LEU A 206 -11.63 0.94 -1.51
N PRO A 207 -12.00 -0.19 -2.15
CA PRO A 207 -11.02 -1.11 -2.71
C PRO A 207 -10.15 -0.46 -3.77
N ALA A 208 -8.88 -0.88 -3.84
CA ALA A 208 -7.94 -0.40 -4.84
C ALA A 208 -8.44 -0.65 -6.28
N GLY A 209 -8.13 0.28 -7.19
CA GLY A 209 -8.57 0.19 -8.58
C GLY A 209 -10.09 0.26 -8.75
N SER A 210 -10.78 0.93 -7.81
CA SER A 210 -12.23 1.03 -7.80
C SER A 210 -12.73 2.47 -7.73
N SER A 211 -13.97 2.66 -8.15
CA SER A 211 -14.73 3.90 -8.01
C SER A 211 -16.09 3.62 -7.37
N MET A 212 -16.70 4.64 -6.79
CA MET A 212 -18.01 4.60 -6.17
C MET A 212 -18.76 5.90 -6.48
N VAL A 213 -20.08 5.80 -6.61
CA VAL A 213 -20.97 6.95 -6.77
C VAL A 213 -21.95 6.99 -5.59
N VAL A 214 -22.10 8.16 -4.99
CA VAL A 214 -23.15 8.42 -3.98
C VAL A 214 -24.18 9.33 -4.62
N THR A 215 -25.44 8.88 -4.61
CA THR A 215 -26.62 9.60 -5.11
C THR A 215 -27.57 9.90 -3.97
N ARG A 216 -28.75 10.42 -4.26
CA ARG A 216 -29.82 10.60 -3.27
C ARG A 216 -30.34 9.29 -2.68
N ASP A 217 -30.11 8.16 -3.39
CA ASP A 217 -30.48 6.82 -2.93
C ASP A 217 -29.39 6.16 -2.08
N GLY A 218 -28.26 6.85 -1.88
CA GLY A 218 -27.10 6.39 -1.13
C GLY A 218 -25.93 5.94 -2.01
N PRO A 219 -24.90 5.33 -1.41
CA PRO A 219 -23.72 4.86 -2.11
C PRO A 219 -24.00 3.59 -2.93
N SER A 220 -23.48 3.56 -4.16
CA SER A 220 -23.41 2.34 -4.97
C SER A 220 -22.41 1.34 -4.37
N ALA A 221 -22.47 0.07 -4.80
CA ALA A 221 -21.35 -0.83 -4.60
C ALA A 221 -20.09 -0.30 -5.33
N PRO A 222 -18.87 -0.52 -4.77
CA PRO A 222 -17.62 -0.19 -5.47
C PRO A 222 -17.54 -0.90 -6.83
N ARG A 223 -17.16 -0.16 -7.86
CA ARG A 223 -16.99 -0.69 -9.21
C ARG A 223 -15.51 -0.71 -9.58
N SER A 224 -14.97 -1.90 -9.80
CA SER A 224 -13.58 -2.07 -10.23
C SER A 224 -13.38 -1.58 -11.67
N TYR A 225 -12.35 -0.78 -11.91
CA TYR A 225 -11.88 -0.36 -13.22
C TYR A 225 -10.49 -0.93 -13.56
N PHE A 226 -9.83 -1.55 -12.57
CA PHE A 226 -8.52 -2.17 -12.73
C PHE A 226 -8.40 -3.46 -11.92
N SER A 227 -7.85 -4.52 -12.52
CA SER A 227 -7.56 -5.80 -11.86
C SER A 227 -6.19 -6.32 -12.26
N LEU A 228 -5.33 -6.54 -11.26
CA LEU A 228 -4.00 -7.16 -11.44
C LEU A 228 -4.11 -8.56 -12.08
N ALA A 229 -5.04 -9.37 -11.59
CA ALA A 229 -5.28 -10.72 -12.11
C ALA A 229 -5.67 -10.69 -13.60
N THR A 230 -6.49 -9.72 -14.01
CA THR A 230 -6.88 -9.53 -15.41
C THR A 230 -5.67 -9.16 -16.28
N VAL A 231 -4.85 -8.19 -15.87
CA VAL A 231 -3.66 -7.77 -16.62
C VAL A 231 -2.69 -8.94 -16.81
N LEU A 232 -2.44 -9.71 -15.75
CA LEU A 232 -1.55 -10.87 -15.80
C LEU A 232 -2.10 -12.00 -16.66
N ARG A 233 -3.42 -12.29 -16.57
CA ARG A 233 -4.10 -13.26 -17.44
C ARG A 233 -3.99 -12.87 -18.91
N ASP A 234 -4.25 -11.61 -19.24
CA ASP A 234 -4.24 -11.11 -20.61
C ASP A 234 -2.83 -11.17 -21.20
N ALA A 235 -1.80 -10.88 -20.38
CA ALA A 235 -0.40 -11.04 -20.75
C ALA A 235 -0.02 -12.51 -21.03
N VAL A 236 -0.54 -13.47 -20.23
CA VAL A 236 -0.37 -14.92 -20.48
C VAL A 236 -1.06 -15.33 -21.77
N ASN A 237 -2.31 -14.87 -22.00
CA ASN A 237 -3.11 -15.21 -23.17
C ASN A 237 -2.54 -14.66 -24.46
N ALA A 238 -1.80 -13.56 -24.42
CA ALA A 238 -1.13 -12.97 -25.57
C ALA A 238 -0.04 -13.89 -26.15
N ARG A 239 0.45 -14.89 -25.39
CA ARG A 239 1.43 -15.92 -25.80
C ARG A 239 2.65 -15.37 -26.52
N ARG A 240 3.05 -14.13 -26.19
CA ARG A 240 4.23 -13.51 -26.81
C ARG A 240 5.50 -14.22 -26.37
N ARG A 241 6.39 -14.45 -27.33
CA ARG A 241 7.73 -14.99 -27.08
C ARG A 241 8.74 -13.88 -27.33
N TYR A 242 9.71 -13.77 -26.45
CA TYR A 242 10.77 -12.78 -26.55
C TYR A 242 12.12 -13.47 -26.38
N SER A 243 13.12 -13.03 -27.12
CA SER A 243 14.53 -13.33 -26.84
C SER A 243 14.96 -12.70 -25.51
N ASP A 244 16.10 -13.12 -24.97
CA ASP A 244 16.64 -12.55 -23.73
C ASP A 244 16.97 -11.05 -23.91
N GLY A 245 17.49 -10.66 -25.09
CA GLY A 245 17.75 -9.26 -25.42
C GLY A 245 16.49 -8.40 -25.46
N GLU A 246 15.44 -8.85 -26.15
CA GLU A 246 14.15 -8.12 -26.21
C GLU A 246 13.53 -7.94 -24.81
N ARG A 247 13.60 -8.98 -23.95
CA ARG A 247 13.12 -8.86 -22.56
C ARG A 247 13.88 -7.81 -21.79
N ALA A 248 15.20 -7.83 -21.88
CA ALA A 248 16.06 -6.86 -21.18
C ALA A 248 15.75 -5.44 -21.64
N GLU A 249 15.56 -5.22 -22.95
CA GLU A 249 15.26 -3.92 -23.52
C GLU A 249 13.86 -3.41 -23.09
N ILE A 250 12.83 -4.27 -23.16
CA ILE A 250 11.47 -3.92 -22.72
C ILE A 250 11.47 -3.51 -21.25
N ILE A 251 12.09 -4.33 -20.38
CA ILE A 251 12.15 -4.06 -18.95
C ILE A 251 12.94 -2.78 -18.66
N ALA A 252 14.12 -2.62 -19.26
CA ALA A 252 14.95 -1.44 -19.05
C ALA A 252 14.24 -0.14 -19.49
N ARG A 253 13.58 -0.16 -20.65
CA ARG A 253 12.82 0.99 -21.16
C ARG A 253 11.66 1.33 -20.25
N ALA A 254 10.83 0.35 -19.91
CA ALA A 254 9.62 0.56 -19.12
C ALA A 254 9.92 1.02 -17.69
N VAL A 255 10.95 0.45 -17.03
CA VAL A 255 11.35 0.86 -15.68
C VAL A 255 11.96 2.26 -15.71
N ARG A 256 12.81 2.58 -16.69
CA ARG A 256 13.37 3.93 -16.87
C ARG A 256 12.27 4.97 -17.08
N GLU A 257 11.29 4.65 -17.90
CA GLU A 257 10.14 5.53 -18.12
C GLU A 257 9.35 5.75 -16.84
N SER A 258 9.07 4.68 -16.09
CA SER A 258 8.37 4.79 -14.81
C SER A 258 9.15 5.67 -13.81
N VAL A 259 10.46 5.48 -13.67
CA VAL A 259 11.29 6.34 -12.80
C VAL A 259 11.20 7.80 -13.22
N ARG A 260 11.28 8.08 -14.54
CA ARG A 260 11.18 9.46 -15.05
C ARG A 260 9.84 10.11 -14.70
N TYR A 261 8.73 9.39 -14.80
CA TYR A 261 7.41 9.91 -14.40
C TYR A 261 7.34 10.19 -12.90
N HIS A 262 7.94 9.35 -12.05
CA HIS A 262 7.93 9.54 -10.61
C HIS A 262 8.90 10.65 -10.12
N LEU A 263 9.74 11.20 -10.99
CA LEU A 263 10.58 12.36 -10.71
C LEU A 263 9.88 13.71 -11.01
N VAL A 264 8.71 13.70 -11.64
CA VAL A 264 7.94 14.93 -11.94
C VAL A 264 7.54 15.62 -10.64
N SER A 265 8.08 16.83 -10.36
CA SER A 265 7.89 17.55 -9.10
C SER A 265 8.43 18.98 -9.22
N ASP A 266 7.77 19.94 -8.55
CA ASP A 266 8.26 21.32 -8.42
C ASP A 266 9.11 21.52 -7.15
N VAL A 267 9.31 20.45 -6.38
CA VAL A 267 10.22 20.43 -5.21
C VAL A 267 11.28 19.34 -5.38
N PRO A 268 12.42 19.44 -4.68
CA PRO A 268 13.48 18.42 -4.77
C PRO A 268 12.97 17.02 -4.41
N VAL A 269 13.42 16.02 -5.18
CA VAL A 269 13.10 14.61 -4.95
C VAL A 269 14.35 13.90 -4.42
N GLY A 270 14.24 13.23 -3.26
CA GLY A 270 15.26 12.33 -2.74
C GLY A 270 14.98 10.86 -3.04
N ALA A 271 15.85 9.95 -2.62
CA ALA A 271 15.62 8.52 -2.72
C ALA A 271 16.16 7.75 -1.52
N PHE A 272 15.41 6.75 -1.07
CA PHE A 272 15.91 5.77 -0.11
C PHE A 272 16.91 4.84 -0.81
N LEU A 273 18.11 4.71 -0.27
CA LEU A 273 19.15 3.85 -0.80
C LEU A 273 19.54 2.81 0.25
N SER A 274 19.24 1.57 -0.03
CA SER A 274 19.73 0.40 0.70
C SER A 274 20.81 -0.32 -0.13
N ALA A 275 21.46 -1.34 0.43
CA ALA A 275 22.32 -2.21 -0.34
C ALA A 275 21.52 -3.24 -1.18
N GLY A 276 20.26 -2.96 -1.48
CA GLY A 276 19.35 -3.80 -2.28
C GLY A 276 19.39 -3.45 -3.75
N ARG A 277 19.13 -4.47 -4.60
CA ARG A 277 19.09 -4.31 -6.07
C ARG A 277 18.00 -3.32 -6.51
N ASP A 278 16.83 -3.33 -5.86
CA ASP A 278 15.69 -2.48 -6.25
C ASP A 278 15.96 -1.01 -6.02
N SER A 279 16.37 -0.62 -4.80
CA SER A 279 16.72 0.76 -4.48
C SER A 279 17.92 1.24 -5.29
N GLY A 280 18.94 0.39 -5.48
CA GLY A 280 20.10 0.70 -6.32
C GLY A 280 19.69 0.96 -7.77
N THR A 281 18.81 0.14 -8.34
CA THR A 281 18.28 0.34 -9.71
C THR A 281 17.51 1.66 -9.84
N ILE A 282 16.63 1.97 -8.87
CA ILE A 282 15.86 3.23 -8.90
C ILE A 282 16.80 4.43 -8.83
N VAL A 283 17.78 4.40 -7.92
CA VAL A 283 18.77 5.50 -7.78
C VAL A 283 19.60 5.65 -9.07
N ALA A 284 20.12 4.54 -9.63
CA ALA A 284 20.90 4.57 -10.86
C ALA A 284 20.09 5.15 -12.05
N LEU A 285 18.81 4.74 -12.20
CA LEU A 285 17.94 5.27 -13.26
C LEU A 285 17.53 6.73 -13.02
N ALA A 286 17.37 7.15 -11.77
CA ALA A 286 17.05 8.53 -11.44
C ALA A 286 18.22 9.46 -11.78
N THR A 287 19.46 9.05 -11.51
CA THR A 287 20.65 9.86 -11.87
C THR A 287 20.89 9.97 -13.37
N GLU A 288 20.38 9.02 -14.20
CA GLU A 288 20.43 9.12 -15.67
C GLU A 288 19.68 10.35 -16.22
N THR A 289 18.79 10.94 -15.44
CA THR A 289 18.06 12.16 -15.85
C THR A 289 18.90 13.44 -15.78
N GLY A 290 20.08 13.38 -15.14
CA GLY A 290 20.96 14.52 -14.93
C GLY A 290 20.53 15.46 -13.80
N ILE A 291 19.43 15.15 -13.10
CA ILE A 291 18.97 15.92 -11.94
C ILE A 291 19.80 15.50 -10.72
N PRO A 292 20.37 16.47 -9.93
CA PRO A 292 21.06 16.13 -8.69
C PRO A 292 20.15 15.36 -7.73
N LEU A 293 20.56 14.16 -7.34
CA LEU A 293 19.77 13.28 -6.48
C LEU A 293 20.37 13.22 -5.08
N GLN A 294 19.55 13.49 -4.08
CA GLN A 294 19.89 13.22 -2.68
C GLN A 294 19.48 11.80 -2.32
N THR A 295 20.31 11.11 -1.52
CA THR A 295 19.99 9.76 -1.06
C THR A 295 20.20 9.61 0.45
N VAL A 296 19.37 8.79 1.10
CA VAL A 296 19.50 8.50 2.53
C VAL A 296 19.46 6.99 2.79
N THR A 297 20.34 6.55 3.69
CA THR A 297 20.33 5.19 4.24
C THR A 297 20.10 5.24 5.74
N LEU A 298 19.19 4.42 6.24
CA LEU A 298 19.03 4.22 7.68
C LEU A 298 19.93 3.06 8.12
N ARG A 299 20.76 3.32 9.13
CA ARG A 299 21.66 2.36 9.78
C ARG A 299 21.17 2.07 11.19
N PHE A 300 21.24 0.83 11.60
CA PHE A 300 20.97 0.44 12.99
C PHE A 300 22.30 0.29 13.74
N GLU A 301 22.42 0.90 14.92
CA GLU A 301 23.66 0.89 15.70
C GLU A 301 24.12 -0.55 16.01
N GLU A 302 23.17 -1.44 16.31
CA GLU A 302 23.43 -2.86 16.64
C GLU A 302 23.96 -3.68 15.46
N TYR A 303 23.74 -3.20 14.23
CA TYR A 303 24.24 -3.88 13.03
C TYR A 303 25.56 -3.32 12.54
N ALA A 304 26.08 -2.25 13.17
CA ALA A 304 27.32 -1.60 12.80
C ALA A 304 28.47 -2.61 12.71
N GLY A 305 29.16 -2.64 11.57
CA GLY A 305 30.28 -3.55 11.32
C GLY A 305 29.90 -5.02 11.11
N THR A 306 28.62 -5.38 11.10
CA THR A 306 28.16 -6.74 10.80
C THR A 306 27.73 -6.87 9.33
N HIS A 307 27.52 -8.13 8.87
CA HIS A 307 26.98 -8.40 7.52
C HIS A 307 25.55 -7.84 7.31
N LYS A 308 24.84 -7.43 8.36
CA LYS A 308 23.53 -6.79 8.29
C LYS A 308 23.61 -5.28 8.09
N ASP A 309 24.78 -4.67 8.29
CA ASP A 309 25.00 -3.24 8.05
C ASP A 309 24.97 -2.94 6.55
N GLU A 310 23.95 -2.24 6.10
CA GLU A 310 23.76 -1.88 4.68
C GLU A 310 24.50 -0.59 4.29
N ALA A 311 24.83 0.26 5.27
CA ALA A 311 25.34 1.60 5.01
C ALA A 311 26.67 1.63 4.23
N PRO A 312 27.65 0.75 4.47
CA PRO A 312 28.89 0.76 3.70
C PRO A 312 28.68 0.48 2.21
N LEU A 313 27.80 -0.47 1.87
CA LEU A 313 27.51 -0.81 0.46
C LEU A 313 26.61 0.25 -0.21
N ALA A 314 25.68 0.83 0.52
CA ALA A 314 24.90 1.95 0.02
C ALA A 314 25.77 3.17 -0.30
N ALA A 315 26.77 3.46 0.55
CA ALA A 315 27.73 4.52 0.30
C ALA A 315 28.63 4.27 -0.92
N VAL A 316 28.92 2.98 -1.25
CA VAL A 316 29.62 2.64 -2.51
C VAL A 316 28.73 3.00 -3.70
N ALA A 317 27.48 2.55 -3.72
CA ALA A 317 26.55 2.87 -4.81
C ALA A 317 26.33 4.41 -4.95
N ALA A 318 26.19 5.10 -3.84
CA ALA A 318 26.02 6.55 -3.83
C ALA A 318 27.19 7.28 -4.49
N ARG A 319 28.42 6.86 -4.22
CA ARG A 319 29.62 7.42 -4.86
C ARG A 319 29.69 7.10 -6.35
N GLU A 320 29.37 5.87 -6.74
CA GLU A 320 29.39 5.47 -8.15
C GLU A 320 28.36 6.22 -8.99
N TYR A 321 27.20 6.54 -8.41
CA TYR A 321 26.14 7.30 -9.10
C TYR A 321 26.21 8.82 -8.86
N GLY A 322 27.18 9.31 -8.09
CA GLY A 322 27.37 10.74 -7.84
C GLY A 322 26.23 11.38 -7.04
N THR A 323 25.56 10.63 -6.16
CA THR A 323 24.47 11.18 -5.34
C THR A 323 24.99 11.89 -4.09
N ILE A 324 24.24 12.89 -3.61
CA ILE A 324 24.50 13.55 -2.31
C ILE A 324 23.94 12.62 -1.22
N HIS A 325 24.82 11.80 -0.63
CA HIS A 325 24.42 10.72 0.25
C HIS A 325 24.58 11.04 1.73
N GLN A 326 23.55 10.67 2.51
CA GLN A 326 23.60 10.74 3.98
C GLN A 326 23.23 9.37 4.61
N THR A 327 23.93 9.04 5.69
CA THR A 327 23.61 7.88 6.53
C THR A 327 23.11 8.37 7.88
N GLN A 328 21.86 8.01 8.22
CA GLN A 328 21.27 8.29 9.51
C GLN A 328 21.34 7.04 10.39
N THR A 329 21.85 7.18 11.61
CA THR A 329 21.97 6.07 12.57
C THR A 329 20.84 6.12 13.57
N LEU A 330 20.14 5.01 13.73
CA LEU A 330 19.09 4.80 14.72
C LEU A 330 19.61 3.93 15.84
N SER A 331 19.59 4.45 17.07
CA SER A 331 19.92 3.71 18.29
C SER A 331 18.67 3.15 18.99
N ALA A 332 18.87 2.19 19.90
CA ALA A 332 17.80 1.65 20.75
C ALA A 332 17.08 2.73 21.58
N GLU A 333 17.82 3.75 22.05
CA GLU A 333 17.25 4.86 22.82
C GLU A 333 16.33 5.72 21.95
N MET A 334 16.79 6.13 20.75
CA MET A 334 15.98 6.89 19.80
C MET A 334 14.73 6.11 19.39
N PHE A 335 14.85 4.81 19.19
CA PHE A 335 13.71 3.94 18.89
C PHE A 335 12.68 3.97 20.03
N ARG A 336 13.09 3.67 21.27
CA ARG A 336 12.18 3.64 22.43
C ARG A 336 11.47 4.96 22.65
N ARG A 337 12.19 6.07 22.49
CA ARG A 337 11.62 7.43 22.62
C ARG A 337 10.57 7.72 21.53
N SER A 338 10.77 7.22 20.32
CA SER A 338 9.87 7.50 19.18
C SER A 338 8.75 6.46 19.02
N LEU A 339 8.83 5.29 19.65
CA LEU A 339 7.86 4.21 19.50
C LEU A 339 6.41 4.62 19.84
N PRO A 340 6.13 5.36 20.94
CA PRO A 340 4.75 5.82 21.21
C PRO A 340 4.17 6.65 20.06
N HIS A 341 4.94 7.58 19.51
CA HIS A 341 4.52 8.41 18.38
C HIS A 341 4.33 7.58 17.09
N ALA A 342 5.17 6.57 16.86
CA ALA A 342 5.01 5.68 15.72
C ALA A 342 3.71 4.84 15.82
N LEU A 343 3.37 4.35 17.02
CA LEU A 343 2.12 3.64 17.27
C LEU A 343 0.89 4.54 17.11
N GLU A 344 0.96 5.77 17.64
CA GLU A 344 -0.10 6.77 17.47
C GLU A 344 -0.28 7.17 15.99
N ALA A 345 0.81 7.23 15.22
CA ALA A 345 0.76 7.55 13.80
C ALA A 345 0.06 6.46 12.97
N MET A 346 0.11 5.19 13.40
CA MET A 346 -0.61 4.11 12.71
C MET A 346 -2.10 4.43 12.62
N ASP A 347 -2.65 4.35 11.41
CA ASP A 347 -4.09 4.54 11.20
C ASP A 347 -4.89 3.25 11.43
N GLN A 348 -4.30 2.13 11.07
CA GLN A 348 -4.79 0.77 11.31
C GLN A 348 -3.63 -0.08 11.84
N PRO A 349 -3.89 -1.10 12.68
CA PRO A 349 -2.81 -1.93 13.19
C PRO A 349 -2.04 -2.63 12.06
N SER A 350 -0.71 -2.57 12.12
CA SER A 350 0.20 -3.23 11.17
C SER A 350 1.45 -3.77 11.87
N LEU A 351 2.01 -4.83 11.30
CA LEU A 351 3.22 -5.48 11.82
C LEU A 351 4.52 -4.85 11.32
N ASP A 352 4.52 -4.21 10.16
CA ASP A 352 5.78 -3.92 9.43
C ASP A 352 6.10 -2.43 9.32
N GLY A 353 5.22 -1.51 9.40
CA GLY A 353 5.44 -0.09 9.10
C GLY A 353 6.48 0.68 9.94
N ILE A 354 6.97 0.11 11.02
CA ILE A 354 7.93 0.75 11.95
C ILE A 354 9.25 1.10 11.26
N ASN A 355 9.78 0.22 10.42
CA ASN A 355 10.99 0.49 9.63
C ASN A 355 10.78 1.66 8.66
N SER A 356 9.61 1.70 8.01
CA SER A 356 9.21 2.80 7.13
C SER A 356 9.08 4.12 7.88
N TYR A 357 8.53 4.10 9.11
CA TYR A 357 8.42 5.29 9.96
C TYR A 357 9.79 5.93 10.21
N PHE A 358 10.80 5.16 10.58
CA PHE A 358 12.11 5.71 10.90
C PHE A 358 12.90 6.18 9.68
N VAL A 359 12.81 5.50 8.54
CA VAL A 359 13.48 5.99 7.32
C VAL A 359 12.81 7.25 6.78
N CYS A 360 11.47 7.36 6.91
CA CYS A 360 10.75 8.57 6.55
C CYS A 360 11.06 9.73 7.50
N LYS A 361 11.19 9.45 8.81
CA LYS A 361 11.65 10.44 9.79
C LYS A 361 13.01 11.00 9.40
N ALA A 362 13.97 10.11 9.10
CA ALA A 362 15.31 10.50 8.66
C ALA A 362 15.29 11.42 7.42
N ALA A 363 14.47 11.11 6.43
CA ALA A 363 14.32 11.94 5.24
C ALA A 363 13.66 13.30 5.53
N ALA A 364 12.65 13.32 6.39
CA ALA A 364 11.98 14.56 6.79
C ALA A 364 12.91 15.48 7.61
N GLU A 365 13.78 14.94 8.46
CA GLU A 365 14.81 15.69 9.19
C GLU A 365 15.84 16.34 8.25
N LEU A 366 16.00 15.82 7.01
CA LEU A 366 16.79 16.44 5.94
C LEU A 366 16.01 17.50 5.15
N GLY A 367 14.77 17.79 5.52
CA GLY A 367 13.92 18.77 4.87
C GLY A 367 13.25 18.28 3.58
N TRP A 368 13.21 16.96 3.32
CA TRP A 368 12.59 16.42 2.12
C TRP A 368 11.07 16.44 2.20
N LYS A 369 10.42 16.73 1.07
CA LYS A 369 8.98 16.55 0.86
C LYS A 369 8.66 15.32 0.03
N VAL A 370 9.58 14.85 -0.81
CA VAL A 370 9.38 13.72 -1.73
C VAL A 370 10.57 12.77 -1.67
N ALA A 371 10.31 11.46 -1.63
CA ALA A 371 11.33 10.41 -1.71
C ALA A 371 10.90 9.25 -2.61
N LEU A 372 11.84 8.70 -3.40
CA LEU A 372 11.64 7.47 -4.16
C LEU A 372 11.96 6.24 -3.30
N SER A 373 11.17 5.17 -3.45
CA SER A 373 11.38 3.87 -2.83
C SER A 373 11.44 2.75 -3.87
N GLY A 374 12.27 1.74 -3.62
CA GLY A 374 12.37 0.53 -4.44
C GLY A 374 11.28 -0.52 -4.19
N THR A 375 10.23 -0.20 -3.43
CA THR A 375 9.12 -1.12 -3.13
C THR A 375 8.40 -1.55 -4.42
N GLY A 376 7.93 -2.80 -4.47
CA GLY A 376 7.19 -3.37 -5.61
C GLY A 376 8.05 -4.26 -6.54
N GLY A 377 9.37 -4.17 -6.46
CA GLY A 377 10.24 -4.95 -7.32
C GLY A 377 10.21 -6.46 -7.06
N ASP A 378 9.95 -6.87 -5.83
CA ASP A 378 9.87 -8.28 -5.47
C ASP A 378 8.60 -8.94 -5.99
N GLU A 379 7.49 -8.24 -5.97
CA GLU A 379 6.19 -8.69 -6.44
C GLU A 379 6.17 -8.81 -7.97
N LEU A 380 6.70 -7.82 -8.65
CA LEU A 380 6.70 -7.74 -10.11
C LEU A 380 7.71 -8.72 -10.73
N PHE A 381 8.91 -8.84 -10.16
CA PHE A 381 10.03 -9.60 -10.71
C PHE A 381 10.33 -10.91 -9.97
N GLY A 382 9.46 -11.35 -9.05
CA GLY A 382 9.55 -12.67 -8.41
C GLY A 382 10.65 -12.81 -7.36
N GLY A 383 10.92 -11.78 -6.56
CA GLY A 383 12.00 -11.74 -5.58
C GLY A 383 11.76 -12.55 -4.30
N TYR A 384 10.53 -12.94 -3.98
CA TYR A 384 10.19 -13.66 -2.75
C TYR A 384 10.33 -15.19 -2.89
N SER A 385 10.60 -15.85 -1.76
CA SER A 385 10.61 -17.31 -1.69
C SER A 385 9.26 -17.97 -2.01
N THR A 386 8.16 -17.23 -1.87
CA THR A 386 6.79 -17.67 -2.20
C THR A 386 6.66 -18.12 -3.65
N PHE A 387 7.32 -17.45 -4.58
CA PHE A 387 7.32 -17.81 -6.00
C PHE A 387 7.88 -19.23 -6.29
N ARG A 388 8.72 -19.75 -5.39
CA ARG A 388 9.27 -21.12 -5.47
C ARG A 388 8.55 -22.10 -4.57
N ILE A 389 8.24 -21.66 -3.33
CA ILE A 389 7.70 -22.55 -2.30
C ILE A 389 6.26 -22.94 -2.61
N ILE A 390 5.37 -21.97 -2.92
CA ILE A 390 3.94 -22.25 -3.16
C ILE A 390 3.74 -23.23 -4.31
N PRO A 391 4.32 -23.05 -5.52
CA PRO A 391 4.16 -24.00 -6.60
C PRO A 391 4.75 -25.39 -6.29
N ARG A 392 5.86 -25.46 -5.53
CA ARG A 392 6.48 -26.73 -5.13
C ARG A 392 5.57 -27.50 -4.16
N VAL A 393 5.05 -26.82 -3.15
CA VAL A 393 4.14 -27.40 -2.16
C VAL A 393 2.86 -27.93 -2.83
N LEU A 394 2.29 -27.16 -3.75
CA LEU A 394 1.09 -27.58 -4.49
C LEU A 394 1.34 -28.77 -5.43
N ARG A 395 2.52 -28.90 -6.03
CA ARG A 395 2.88 -30.10 -6.80
C ARG A 395 2.91 -31.35 -5.92
N THR A 396 3.33 -31.21 -4.66
CA THR A 396 3.43 -32.33 -3.72
C THR A 396 2.07 -32.67 -3.07
N PHE A 397 1.33 -31.66 -2.65
CA PHE A 397 0.12 -31.85 -1.81
C PHE A 397 -1.19 -31.57 -2.56
N GLY A 398 -1.16 -30.98 -3.76
CA GLY A 398 -2.35 -30.60 -4.51
C GLY A 398 -3.25 -31.79 -4.90
N LEU A 399 -2.71 -32.98 -5.04
CA LEU A 399 -3.48 -34.21 -5.31
C LEU A 399 -4.43 -34.56 -4.17
N PHE A 400 -4.07 -34.23 -2.93
CA PHE A 400 -4.90 -34.52 -1.74
C PHE A 400 -6.22 -33.71 -1.70
N ARG A 401 -6.38 -32.70 -2.55
CA ARG A 401 -7.67 -31.99 -2.69
C ARG A 401 -8.81 -32.92 -3.13
N HIS A 402 -8.48 -33.99 -3.85
CA HIS A 402 -9.44 -34.99 -4.32
C HIS A 402 -9.66 -36.14 -3.32
N LEU A 403 -8.94 -36.15 -2.19
CA LEU A 403 -9.01 -37.18 -1.14
C LEU A 403 -9.27 -36.54 0.24
N PRO A 404 -10.42 -35.88 0.44
CA PRO A 404 -10.69 -35.10 1.66
C PRO A 404 -10.71 -35.92 2.93
N THR A 405 -11.10 -37.19 2.87
CA THR A 405 -11.09 -38.13 4.00
C THR A 405 -9.69 -38.47 4.47
N VAL A 406 -8.75 -38.67 3.53
CA VAL A 406 -7.33 -38.94 3.83
C VAL A 406 -6.68 -37.68 4.43
N ALA A 407 -6.96 -36.51 3.87
CA ALA A 407 -6.47 -35.25 4.39
C ALA A 407 -6.98 -34.98 5.82
N LYS A 408 -8.25 -35.23 6.12
CA LYS A 408 -8.84 -35.13 7.48
C LYS A 408 -8.22 -36.10 8.47
N ALA A 409 -8.04 -37.37 8.08
CA ALA A 409 -7.42 -38.38 8.94
C ALA A 409 -5.97 -38.03 9.27
N PHE A 410 -5.20 -37.61 8.29
CA PHE A 410 -3.80 -37.20 8.47
C PHE A 410 -3.69 -35.94 9.34
N THR A 411 -4.57 -34.94 9.17
CA THR A 411 -4.61 -33.74 10.00
C THR A 411 -4.87 -34.07 11.47
N ARG A 412 -5.72 -35.08 11.76
CA ARG A 412 -5.98 -35.56 13.13
C ARG A 412 -4.78 -36.27 13.77
N MET A 413 -3.94 -36.90 12.98
CA MET A 413 -2.75 -37.61 13.46
C MET A 413 -1.53 -36.69 13.66
N GLN A 414 -1.43 -35.61 12.88
CA GLN A 414 -0.27 -34.71 12.87
C GLN A 414 0.02 -34.02 14.23
N PRO A 415 -0.94 -33.54 15.02
CA PRO A 415 -0.64 -32.94 16.33
C PRO A 415 0.06 -33.91 17.28
N ARG A 416 -0.25 -35.18 17.20
CA ARG A 416 0.42 -36.23 17.99
C ARG A 416 1.84 -36.49 17.51
N MET A 417 2.10 -36.39 16.18
CA MET A 417 3.45 -36.54 15.60
C MET A 417 4.34 -35.30 15.83
N ALA A 418 3.77 -34.11 15.81
CA ALA A 418 4.49 -32.84 16.02
C ALA A 418 4.93 -32.66 17.48
N ARG A 419 4.19 -33.19 18.46
CA ARG A 419 4.50 -33.11 19.89
C ARG A 419 5.83 -33.80 20.25
N ASN A 420 6.28 -34.75 19.45
CA ASN A 420 7.50 -35.52 19.69
C ASN A 420 8.76 -34.99 18.99
N ARG A 421 8.68 -33.88 18.25
CA ARG A 421 9.83 -33.34 17.53
C ARG A 421 9.95 -31.82 17.71
N ALA A 422 10.81 -31.39 18.62
CA ALA A 422 11.16 -29.99 18.91
C ALA A 422 11.67 -29.16 17.71
N ARG A 423 11.67 -29.72 16.49
CA ARG A 423 12.20 -29.10 15.25
C ARG A 423 11.13 -28.67 14.24
N PHE A 424 9.84 -28.94 14.46
CA PHE A 424 8.80 -28.60 13.50
C PHE A 424 8.01 -27.37 13.97
N SER A 425 7.85 -26.38 13.07
CA SER A 425 6.96 -25.24 13.31
C SER A 425 5.53 -25.75 13.59
N PRO A 426 4.78 -25.17 14.55
CA PRO A 426 3.38 -25.53 14.82
C PRO A 426 2.51 -25.55 13.55
N LYS A 427 2.82 -24.70 12.56
CA LYS A 427 2.10 -24.64 11.29
C LYS A 427 2.24 -25.88 10.43
N THR A 428 3.32 -26.68 10.56
CA THR A 428 3.50 -27.89 9.74
C THR A 428 2.41 -28.93 9.97
N ALA A 429 1.77 -28.91 11.14
CA ALA A 429 0.61 -29.76 11.45
C ALA A 429 -0.59 -29.53 10.50
N TYR A 430 -0.70 -28.34 9.94
CA TYR A 430 -1.82 -27.96 9.08
C TYR A 430 -1.52 -28.01 7.58
N THR A 431 -0.33 -28.54 7.18
CA THR A 431 0.11 -28.56 5.77
C THR A 431 -0.91 -29.22 4.84
N LEU A 432 -1.44 -30.39 5.20
CA LEU A 432 -2.42 -31.09 4.35
C LEU A 432 -3.80 -30.40 4.33
N LYS A 433 -4.15 -29.64 5.37
CA LYS A 433 -5.39 -28.88 5.40
C LYS A 433 -5.34 -27.69 4.44
N TYR A 434 -4.23 -26.95 4.43
CA TYR A 434 -4.13 -25.69 3.72
C TYR A 434 -3.37 -25.78 2.39
N CYS A 435 -2.36 -26.65 2.27
CA CYS A 435 -1.45 -26.68 1.11
C CYS A 435 -2.00 -27.46 -0.10
N THR A 436 -3.32 -27.62 -0.22
CA THR A 436 -4.01 -28.26 -1.35
C THR A 436 -4.50 -27.26 -2.40
N SER A 437 -4.48 -25.96 -2.09
CA SER A 437 -4.88 -24.86 -2.98
C SER A 437 -3.90 -23.69 -2.88
N TYR A 438 -3.94 -22.74 -3.84
CA TYR A 438 -3.13 -21.53 -3.80
C TYR A 438 -3.47 -20.67 -2.59
N GLU A 439 -4.76 -20.52 -2.30
CA GLU A 439 -5.26 -19.74 -1.17
C GLU A 439 -4.71 -20.26 0.16
N GLY A 440 -4.83 -21.54 0.39
CA GLY A 440 -4.35 -22.16 1.62
C GLY A 440 -2.83 -22.16 1.74
N ALA A 441 -2.12 -22.46 0.65
CA ALA A 441 -0.65 -22.43 0.63
C ALA A 441 -0.11 -21.00 0.88
N TYR A 442 -0.79 -20.00 0.34
CA TYR A 442 -0.46 -18.59 0.58
C TYR A 442 -0.71 -18.20 2.04
N LEU A 443 -1.88 -18.55 2.59
CA LEU A 443 -2.19 -18.31 4.00
C LEU A 443 -1.20 -19.01 4.93
N MET A 444 -0.82 -20.24 4.65
CA MET A 444 0.23 -20.95 5.40
C MET A 444 1.57 -20.23 5.39
N LYS A 445 1.96 -19.68 4.24
CA LYS A 445 3.27 -19.04 4.07
C LYS A 445 3.31 -17.62 4.62
N ARG A 446 2.27 -16.82 4.39
CA ARG A 446 2.19 -15.40 4.76
C ARG A 446 1.40 -15.15 6.05
N GLY A 447 0.55 -16.08 6.46
CA GLY A 447 -0.28 -15.92 7.65
C GLY A 447 0.56 -15.81 8.93
N LEU A 448 0.11 -15.02 9.86
CA LEU A 448 0.70 -14.88 11.19
C LEU A 448 0.13 -15.95 12.13
N PHE A 449 -1.20 -15.95 12.30
CA PHE A 449 -1.98 -17.02 12.88
C PHE A 449 -2.70 -17.80 11.77
N LEU A 450 -3.23 -18.95 12.10
CA LEU A 450 -4.15 -19.70 11.25
C LEU A 450 -5.56 -19.61 11.82
N PRO A 451 -6.61 -19.80 11.00
CA PRO A 451 -8.00 -19.81 11.49
C PRO A 451 -8.23 -20.74 12.69
N ASP A 452 -7.48 -21.84 12.76
CA ASP A 452 -7.56 -22.81 13.86
C ASP A 452 -6.93 -22.31 15.17
N ASP A 453 -6.10 -21.27 15.12
CA ASP A 453 -5.34 -20.76 16.28
C ASP A 453 -6.01 -19.53 16.93
N VAL A 454 -6.85 -18.77 16.18
CA VAL A 454 -7.28 -17.43 16.63
C VAL A 454 -8.25 -17.45 17.82
N SER A 455 -9.05 -18.53 18.01
CA SER A 455 -9.97 -18.65 19.14
C SER A 455 -9.24 -18.66 20.50
N SER A 456 -8.00 -19.17 20.52
CA SER A 456 -7.17 -19.13 21.73
C SER A 456 -6.67 -17.72 22.11
N VAL A 457 -6.79 -16.75 21.19
CA VAL A 457 -6.33 -15.36 21.36
C VAL A 457 -7.49 -14.43 21.72
N VAL A 458 -8.62 -14.55 21.00
CA VAL A 458 -9.73 -13.59 21.10
C VAL A 458 -11.02 -14.20 21.69
N GLY A 459 -11.00 -15.48 22.05
CA GLY A 459 -12.19 -16.22 22.47
C GLY A 459 -13.00 -16.80 21.29
N GLU A 460 -13.85 -17.78 21.60
CA GLU A 460 -14.56 -18.56 20.55
C GLU A 460 -15.60 -17.75 19.79
N GLU A 461 -16.35 -16.86 20.48
CA GLU A 461 -17.42 -16.08 19.86
C GLU A 461 -16.88 -15.09 18.84
N MET A 462 -15.92 -14.26 19.23
CA MET A 462 -15.28 -13.29 18.32
C MET A 462 -14.55 -13.99 17.18
N ALA A 463 -13.85 -15.10 17.45
CA ALA A 463 -13.19 -15.87 16.41
C ALA A 463 -14.19 -16.42 15.38
N ARG A 464 -15.31 -16.99 15.83
CA ARG A 464 -16.36 -17.55 14.97
C ARG A 464 -16.98 -16.46 14.09
N GLU A 465 -17.43 -15.36 14.70
CA GLU A 465 -18.04 -14.25 13.97
C GLU A 465 -17.05 -13.62 12.99
N GLY A 466 -15.84 -13.27 13.44
CA GLY A 466 -14.84 -12.63 12.62
C GLY A 466 -14.37 -13.50 11.46
N LEU A 467 -14.17 -14.81 11.65
CA LEU A 467 -13.82 -15.73 10.56
C LEU A 467 -14.94 -15.86 9.53
N GLN A 468 -16.20 -15.91 9.99
CA GLN A 468 -17.35 -16.01 9.10
C GLN A 468 -17.52 -14.75 8.25
N ARG A 469 -17.44 -13.55 8.87
CA ARG A 469 -17.58 -12.28 8.17
C ARG A 469 -16.39 -11.97 7.25
N LEU A 470 -15.16 -12.33 7.68
CA LEU A 470 -13.94 -12.10 6.90
C LEU A 470 -13.88 -12.94 5.64
N GLY A 471 -14.29 -14.21 5.69
CA GLY A 471 -14.22 -15.12 4.56
C GLY A 471 -12.81 -15.24 3.97
N ILE A 472 -11.76 -15.39 4.79
CA ILE A 472 -10.35 -15.25 4.40
C ILE A 472 -9.95 -16.04 3.15
N MET A 473 -10.49 -17.25 2.98
CA MET A 473 -10.17 -18.09 1.81
C MET A 473 -10.77 -17.52 0.53
N GLU A 474 -11.97 -16.93 0.62
CA GLU A 474 -12.62 -16.25 -0.50
C GLU A 474 -11.88 -14.96 -0.88
N LEU A 475 -11.53 -14.14 0.10
CA LEU A 475 -10.74 -12.92 -0.09
C LEU A 475 -9.41 -13.24 -0.80
N ILE A 476 -8.72 -14.31 -0.42
CA ILE A 476 -7.48 -14.71 -1.11
C ILE A 476 -7.77 -15.21 -2.53
N ARG A 477 -8.90 -15.92 -2.76
CA ARG A 477 -9.32 -16.39 -4.10
C ARG A 477 -9.63 -15.24 -5.03
N GLU A 478 -10.30 -14.21 -4.56
CA GLU A 478 -10.60 -13.00 -5.34
C GLU A 478 -9.34 -12.35 -5.92
N ALA A 479 -8.22 -12.36 -5.17
CA ALA A 479 -6.94 -11.81 -5.64
C ALA A 479 -6.36 -12.53 -6.88
N ILE A 480 -6.79 -13.76 -7.15
CA ILE A 480 -6.41 -14.56 -8.34
C ILE A 480 -7.62 -14.85 -9.25
N THR A 481 -8.65 -14.04 -9.19
CA THR A 481 -9.84 -14.10 -10.05
C THR A 481 -9.91 -12.86 -10.95
N PRO A 482 -9.97 -13.02 -12.26
CA PRO A 482 -9.90 -14.27 -13.04
C PRO A 482 -8.53 -14.94 -12.94
N ASP A 483 -8.47 -16.28 -13.12
CA ASP A 483 -7.21 -17.03 -12.99
C ASP A 483 -6.09 -16.44 -13.87
N PRO A 484 -4.97 -15.99 -13.28
CA PRO A 484 -3.85 -15.42 -14.02
C PRO A 484 -3.06 -16.41 -14.89
N GLY A 485 -3.36 -17.70 -14.84
CA GLY A 485 -2.93 -18.74 -15.79
C GLY A 485 -1.69 -19.54 -15.41
N THR A 486 -0.62 -18.93 -14.92
CA THR A 486 0.62 -19.64 -14.56
C THR A 486 0.91 -19.65 -13.06
N PRO A 487 1.73 -20.58 -12.54
CA PRO A 487 2.15 -20.55 -11.14
C PRO A 487 2.81 -19.21 -10.74
N PHE A 488 3.63 -18.64 -11.61
CA PHE A 488 4.27 -17.35 -11.38
C PHE A 488 3.24 -16.22 -11.25
N THR A 489 2.32 -16.11 -12.21
CA THR A 489 1.33 -15.03 -12.24
C THR A 489 0.31 -15.14 -11.11
N ARG A 490 -0.07 -16.35 -10.69
CA ARG A 490 -0.91 -16.53 -9.50
C ARG A 490 -0.23 -16.01 -8.24
N VAL A 491 1.07 -16.34 -8.05
CA VAL A 491 1.81 -15.84 -6.87
C VAL A 491 2.04 -14.34 -6.98
N ALA A 492 2.35 -13.79 -8.17
CA ALA A 492 2.50 -12.36 -8.39
C ALA A 492 1.20 -11.60 -8.05
N ALA A 493 0.04 -12.12 -8.49
CA ALA A 493 -1.26 -11.54 -8.14
C ALA A 493 -1.53 -11.57 -6.64
N LEU A 494 -1.25 -12.69 -5.95
CA LEU A 494 -1.40 -12.82 -4.50
C LEU A 494 -0.50 -11.84 -3.73
N GLU A 495 0.79 -11.78 -4.09
CA GLU A 495 1.74 -10.89 -3.41
C GLU A 495 1.41 -9.42 -3.65
N SER A 496 1.04 -9.05 -4.89
CA SER A 496 0.71 -7.67 -5.22
C SER A 496 -0.62 -7.21 -4.64
N SER A 497 -1.66 -8.07 -4.65
CA SER A 497 -2.99 -7.68 -4.18
C SER A 497 -3.16 -7.76 -2.66
N LEU A 498 -2.43 -8.65 -1.99
CA LEU A 498 -2.66 -8.94 -0.57
C LEU A 498 -1.53 -8.47 0.34
N PHE A 499 -0.25 -8.59 -0.09
CA PHE A 499 0.88 -8.19 0.74
C PHE A 499 1.35 -6.77 0.39
N LEU A 500 1.68 -6.52 -0.87
CA LEU A 500 2.12 -5.19 -1.31
C LEU A 500 1.04 -4.14 -1.00
N ARG A 501 -0.18 -4.34 -1.50
CA ARG A 501 -1.28 -3.39 -1.38
C ARG A 501 -1.68 -3.14 0.07
N SER A 502 -2.06 -4.20 0.79
CA SER A 502 -2.72 -4.05 2.09
C SER A 502 -1.75 -3.91 3.26
N GLN A 503 -0.46 -4.22 3.08
CA GLN A 503 0.57 -4.04 4.10
C GLN A 503 1.61 -3.01 3.68
N LEU A 504 2.46 -3.28 2.68
CA LEU A 504 3.61 -2.44 2.40
C LEU A 504 3.24 -1.01 1.97
N LEU A 505 2.28 -0.85 1.05
CA LEU A 505 1.87 0.48 0.57
C LEU A 505 1.11 1.26 1.64
N ARG A 506 0.24 0.61 2.40
CA ARG A 506 -0.44 1.23 3.54
C ARG A 506 0.56 1.66 4.62
N ASP A 507 1.53 0.81 4.92
CA ASP A 507 2.57 1.11 5.91
C ASP A 507 3.46 2.28 5.46
N ILE A 508 3.83 2.33 4.18
CA ILE A 508 4.54 3.46 3.61
C ILE A 508 3.70 4.74 3.73
N ASP A 509 2.40 4.70 3.45
CA ASP A 509 1.54 5.89 3.49
C ASP A 509 1.44 6.47 4.90
N TRP A 510 1.01 5.69 5.91
CA TRP A 510 0.86 6.24 7.26
C TRP A 510 2.20 6.67 7.86
N ALA A 511 3.26 5.88 7.63
CA ALA A 511 4.59 6.14 8.17
C ALA A 511 5.21 7.42 7.57
N SER A 512 5.09 7.62 6.28
CA SER A 512 5.62 8.81 5.60
C SER A 512 4.80 10.05 5.93
N MET A 513 3.47 9.91 5.99
CA MET A 513 2.58 11.03 6.29
C MET A 513 2.61 11.49 7.75
N ALA A 514 3.09 10.65 8.66
CA ALA A 514 3.43 11.10 10.02
C ALA A 514 4.49 12.21 10.01
N HIS A 515 5.31 12.26 8.97
CA HIS A 515 6.43 13.19 8.79
C HIS A 515 6.24 14.17 7.63
N SER A 516 5.02 14.28 7.08
CA SER A 516 4.72 15.15 5.92
C SER A 516 5.64 14.86 4.71
N LEU A 517 5.97 13.60 4.49
CA LEU A 517 6.83 13.13 3.41
C LEU A 517 6.01 12.32 2.40
N GLU A 518 6.10 12.64 1.12
CA GLU A 518 5.55 11.83 0.05
C GLU A 518 6.53 10.75 -0.39
N VAL A 519 6.16 9.48 -0.25
CA VAL A 519 6.95 8.38 -0.81
C VAL A 519 6.32 7.90 -2.10
N ARG A 520 7.12 7.87 -3.17
CA ARG A 520 6.79 7.39 -4.50
C ARG A 520 7.43 6.03 -4.78
N VAL A 521 6.72 5.19 -5.50
CA VAL A 521 7.08 3.77 -5.69
C VAL A 521 7.12 3.41 -7.19
N PRO A 522 8.21 3.75 -7.92
CA PRO A 522 8.26 3.60 -9.38
C PRO A 522 8.03 2.17 -9.90
N LEU A 523 8.23 1.15 -9.06
CA LEU A 523 7.98 -0.25 -9.44
C LEU A 523 6.53 -0.69 -9.20
N VAL A 524 5.68 0.22 -8.66
CA VAL A 524 4.24 0.02 -8.43
C VAL A 524 3.45 0.95 -9.34
N ASP A 525 3.52 0.69 -10.63
CA ASP A 525 2.89 1.50 -11.68
C ASP A 525 2.09 0.58 -12.61
N ALA A 526 0.80 0.87 -12.79
CA ALA A 526 -0.09 0.06 -13.61
C ALA A 526 0.29 0.06 -15.10
N PHE A 527 0.89 1.15 -15.59
CA PHE A 527 1.41 1.23 -16.96
C PHE A 527 2.67 0.38 -17.11
N LEU A 528 3.59 0.48 -16.14
CA LEU A 528 4.76 -0.41 -16.06
C LEU A 528 4.33 -1.87 -16.07
N LEU A 529 3.39 -2.26 -15.20
CA LEU A 529 2.89 -3.64 -15.14
C LEU A 529 2.40 -4.13 -16.50
N ARG A 530 1.56 -3.35 -17.19
CA ARG A 530 1.00 -3.72 -18.49
C ARG A 530 2.11 -3.95 -19.53
N GLU A 531 3.15 -3.13 -19.50
CA GLU A 531 4.24 -3.20 -20.47
C GLU A 531 5.20 -4.38 -20.19
N VAL A 532 5.58 -4.60 -18.92
CA VAL A 532 6.58 -5.63 -18.58
C VAL A 532 5.99 -7.03 -18.37
N ALA A 533 4.69 -7.16 -18.05
CA ALA A 533 4.09 -8.45 -17.72
C ALA A 533 4.32 -9.52 -18.81
N PRO A 534 4.16 -9.27 -20.12
CA PRO A 534 4.41 -10.29 -21.15
C PRO A 534 5.87 -10.75 -21.18
N ALA A 535 6.83 -9.82 -20.94
CA ALA A 535 8.25 -10.14 -20.92
C ALA A 535 8.63 -10.95 -19.68
N VAL A 536 8.17 -10.54 -18.48
CA VAL A 536 8.45 -11.21 -17.21
C VAL A 536 7.83 -12.61 -17.16
N ILE A 537 6.60 -12.78 -17.64
CA ILE A 537 5.90 -14.08 -17.68
C ILE A 537 6.64 -15.08 -18.58
N SER A 538 7.17 -14.63 -19.73
CA SER A 538 7.89 -15.48 -20.66
C SER A 538 9.18 -16.07 -20.09
N MET A 539 9.67 -15.56 -18.96
CA MET A 539 10.89 -16.04 -18.26
C MET A 539 10.65 -17.29 -17.41
N ALA A 540 9.40 -17.70 -17.19
CA ALA A 540 9.04 -18.88 -16.38
C ALA A 540 9.73 -18.94 -15.00
N GLY A 541 9.90 -17.79 -14.34
CA GLY A 541 10.51 -17.69 -13.01
C GLY A 541 12.03 -17.63 -12.98
N ARG A 542 12.70 -17.40 -14.13
CA ARG A 542 14.14 -17.12 -14.16
C ARG A 542 14.38 -15.64 -13.84
N ASN A 543 15.17 -15.39 -12.84
CA ASN A 543 15.94 -14.16 -12.53
C ASN A 543 15.38 -12.79 -13.00
N GLY A 544 14.07 -12.53 -12.81
CA GLY A 544 13.51 -11.21 -13.13
C GLY A 544 14.24 -10.06 -12.43
N LYS A 545 14.75 -10.30 -11.22
CA LYS A 545 15.55 -9.32 -10.46
C LYS A 545 16.91 -9.02 -11.09
N GLU A 546 17.46 -9.92 -11.87
CA GLU A 546 18.71 -9.67 -12.62
C GLU A 546 18.45 -8.72 -13.78
N LEU A 547 17.34 -8.89 -14.50
CA LEU A 547 16.97 -7.98 -15.57
C LEU A 547 16.60 -6.59 -15.05
N LEU A 548 15.95 -6.51 -13.89
CA LEU A 548 15.71 -5.23 -13.22
C LEU A 548 17.04 -4.55 -12.87
N ALA A 549 17.98 -5.28 -12.28
CA ALA A 549 19.28 -4.75 -11.88
C ALA A 549 20.18 -4.39 -13.09
N ALA A 550 19.93 -4.96 -14.25
CA ALA A 550 20.61 -4.65 -15.52
C ALA A 550 19.97 -3.50 -16.31
N ALA A 551 18.84 -2.94 -15.84
CA ALA A 551 18.13 -1.86 -16.53
C ALA A 551 18.91 -0.53 -16.62
N PRO A 552 19.71 -0.09 -15.60
CA PRO A 552 20.51 1.12 -15.72
C PRO A 552 21.65 0.97 -16.77
N LYS A 553 22.00 2.09 -17.41
CA LYS A 553 23.15 2.16 -18.33
C LYS A 553 24.47 1.89 -17.60
N GLN A 554 24.61 2.46 -16.40
CA GLN A 554 25.73 2.17 -15.51
C GLN A 554 25.30 0.99 -14.59
N PRO A 555 25.97 -0.18 -14.69
CA PRO A 555 25.62 -1.37 -13.90
C PRO A 555 25.66 -1.09 -12.40
N LEU A 556 24.88 -1.86 -11.64
CA LEU A 556 24.99 -1.84 -10.18
C LEU A 556 26.36 -2.38 -9.74
N PRO A 557 26.93 -1.85 -8.63
CA PRO A 557 28.17 -2.38 -8.04
C PRO A 557 28.12 -3.89 -7.85
N ALA A 558 29.20 -4.61 -8.20
CA ALA A 558 29.27 -6.07 -8.09
C ALA A 558 28.92 -6.55 -6.66
N ALA A 559 29.39 -5.83 -5.64
CA ALA A 559 29.10 -6.15 -4.25
C ALA A 559 27.60 -6.11 -3.89
N ILE A 560 26.79 -5.29 -4.59
CA ILE A 560 25.32 -5.27 -4.44
C ILE A 560 24.69 -6.45 -5.20
N LEU A 561 25.19 -6.77 -6.39
CA LEU A 561 24.66 -7.87 -7.20
C LEU A 561 24.88 -9.23 -6.55
N GLU A 562 26.03 -9.43 -5.90
CA GLU A 562 26.41 -10.68 -5.23
C GLU A 562 25.82 -10.84 -3.82
N ARG A 563 25.32 -9.75 -3.22
CA ARG A 563 24.78 -9.78 -1.87
C ARG A 563 23.53 -10.66 -1.80
N LYS A 564 23.50 -11.55 -0.82
CA LYS A 564 22.28 -12.28 -0.48
C LYS A 564 21.24 -11.31 0.01
N LYS A 565 20.00 -11.47 -0.47
CA LYS A 565 18.86 -10.65 -0.04
C LYS A 565 18.71 -10.69 1.48
N SER A 566 18.79 -9.54 2.13
CA SER A 566 18.39 -9.31 3.51
C SER A 566 17.10 -8.48 3.52
N GLY A 567 16.19 -8.74 4.48
CA GLY A 567 15.08 -7.83 4.72
C GLY A 567 15.57 -6.59 5.46
N PHE A 568 14.96 -5.44 5.21
CA PHE A 568 15.16 -4.22 6.02
C PHE A 568 14.44 -4.42 7.36
N THR A 569 15.13 -5.04 8.32
CA THR A 569 14.53 -5.49 9.58
C THR A 569 15.09 -4.69 10.74
N VAL A 570 14.23 -4.02 11.50
CA VAL A 570 14.56 -3.34 12.75
C VAL A 570 14.94 -4.39 13.79
N PRO A 571 15.99 -4.19 14.61
CA PRO A 571 16.37 -5.11 15.70
C PRO A 571 15.42 -5.02 16.91
N LEU A 572 14.09 -5.16 16.66
CA LEU A 572 13.03 -5.02 17.67
C LEU A 572 13.25 -5.94 18.86
N ARG A 573 13.70 -7.18 18.60
CA ARG A 573 13.94 -8.16 19.66
C ARG A 573 14.99 -7.65 20.64
N ASP A 574 16.09 -7.10 20.13
CA ASP A 574 17.20 -6.63 20.96
C ASP A 574 16.82 -5.36 21.72
N TRP A 575 16.01 -4.49 21.09
CA TRP A 575 15.62 -3.20 21.66
C TRP A 575 14.50 -3.26 22.69
N LEU A 576 13.62 -4.25 22.58
CA LEU A 576 12.50 -4.45 23.50
C LEU A 576 12.81 -5.49 24.59
N SER A 577 14.00 -6.14 24.54
CA SER A 577 14.38 -7.22 25.47
C SER A 577 14.58 -6.79 26.95
N HIS A 578 14.59 -5.49 27.22
CA HIS A 578 14.72 -4.96 28.60
C HIS A 578 13.37 -4.84 29.31
N ASP A 579 12.26 -5.00 28.60
CA ASP A 579 10.92 -5.06 29.19
C ASP A 579 10.58 -6.53 29.50
N ARG A 580 10.66 -6.93 30.77
CA ARG A 580 10.63 -8.34 31.22
C ARG A 580 9.38 -9.11 30.83
N ASP A 581 8.26 -8.44 30.54
CA ASP A 581 7.00 -9.06 30.14
C ASP A 581 6.92 -9.40 28.64
N VAL A 582 7.70 -8.73 27.81
CA VAL A 582 7.68 -8.88 26.34
C VAL A 582 8.74 -9.88 25.83
N THR A 583 9.75 -10.22 26.66
CA THR A 583 11.01 -10.85 26.23
C THR A 583 10.99 -12.35 25.98
N LYS A 584 10.04 -13.10 26.51
CA LYS A 584 10.09 -14.58 26.41
C LYS A 584 9.57 -15.16 25.09
N GLN A 585 8.92 -14.37 24.23
CA GLN A 585 8.22 -14.88 23.05
C GLN A 585 8.39 -14.07 21.76
N PHE A 586 9.49 -13.32 21.54
CA PHE A 586 9.64 -12.48 20.36
C PHE A 586 9.61 -13.26 19.04
N GLY A 587 8.50 -13.14 18.35
CA GLY A 587 8.18 -13.48 16.98
C GLY A 587 7.09 -12.51 16.52
N GLY A 588 6.65 -12.56 15.27
CA GLY A 588 5.59 -11.68 14.77
C GLY A 588 4.28 -11.72 15.59
N ARG A 589 3.97 -12.84 16.24
CA ARG A 589 2.75 -13.00 17.06
C ARG A 589 2.73 -12.12 18.33
N PRO A 590 3.74 -12.11 19.19
CA PRO A 590 3.76 -11.20 20.34
C PRO A 590 3.74 -9.72 19.96
N TRP A 591 4.45 -9.36 18.90
CA TRP A 591 4.41 -7.99 18.39
C TRP A 591 3.01 -7.59 17.90
N ALA A 592 2.29 -8.49 17.24
CA ALA A 592 0.90 -8.24 16.85
C ALA A 592 -0.02 -8.00 18.04
N LEU A 593 0.12 -8.82 19.09
CA LEU A 593 -0.67 -8.66 20.31
C LEU A 593 -0.35 -7.34 21.01
N TYR A 594 0.92 -6.96 21.05
CA TYR A 594 1.35 -5.67 21.57
C TYR A 594 0.78 -4.49 20.79
N VAL A 595 0.80 -4.54 19.46
CA VAL A 595 0.22 -3.48 18.61
C VAL A 595 -1.28 -3.33 18.83
N LEU A 596 -2.02 -4.43 19.00
CA LEU A 596 -3.45 -4.39 19.30
C LEU A 596 -3.74 -3.77 20.67
N ASP A 597 -2.97 -4.15 21.69
CA ASP A 597 -3.14 -3.68 23.08
C ASP A 597 -2.71 -2.21 23.22
N ALA A 598 -1.50 -1.87 22.75
CA ALA A 598 -0.93 -0.53 22.82
C ALA A 598 -1.74 0.52 22.00
N GLY A 599 -2.35 0.10 20.90
CA GLY A 599 -3.25 0.95 20.10
C GLY A 599 -4.64 1.13 20.72
N GLY A 600 -4.92 0.54 21.90
CA GLY A 600 -6.27 0.53 22.50
C GLY A 600 -7.32 -0.14 21.61
N HIS A 601 -6.86 -1.00 20.68
CA HIS A 601 -7.74 -1.60 19.69
C HIS A 601 -8.44 -2.84 20.22
N PHE A 602 -7.78 -3.58 21.13
CA PHE A 602 -8.33 -4.78 21.75
C PHE A 602 -7.51 -5.17 22.98
N ALA A 603 -8.18 -5.35 24.12
CA ALA A 603 -7.54 -5.97 25.31
C ALA A 603 -7.38 -7.46 25.05
N VAL A 604 -6.15 -7.90 24.83
CA VAL A 604 -5.84 -9.34 24.72
C VAL A 604 -6.13 -10.01 26.07
N ALA A 605 -6.92 -11.07 26.08
CA ALA A 605 -7.11 -11.88 27.28
C ALA A 605 -5.71 -12.39 27.72
N ARG A 606 -5.24 -11.94 28.88
CA ARG A 606 -3.94 -12.31 29.47
C ARG A 606 -4.00 -13.70 30.06
#